data_2fc0597ac433f846a035168111df8982
#
_entry.id   2fc0597ac433f846a035168111df8982
#
_cell.length_a   1.000
_cell.length_b   1.000
_cell.length_c   1.000
_cell.angle_alpha   90.00
_cell.angle_beta   90.00
_cell.angle_gamma   90.00
#
_symmetry.space_group_name_H-M   'P 1'
#
loop_
_entity.id
_entity.type
_entity.pdbx_description
1 polymer ?
#
loop_
_entity_poly.entity_id
_entity_poly.type
_entity_poly.pdbx_seq_one_letter_code
_entity_poly.pdbx_strand_id
1 'polypeptide(L)'
;MKKVIALLLSLTMVVGMLTACGAKEEAPAEAPAATEEEAEAPAEEAAPAADGAVYYLNFKPEQDEAWQTLAAAYTAETGVPVTVVTAASGEYETTLMAEMGKSEAPTLFQVNGPVGLANWKDYCYDLAGSDIYGQLTNDSFALKEGDVVYGIGYVIESYGIIANKTLLAEAGYAVEDIASFADLKKVAEDITARKDELGFAAF
;
A
#
# COMPACT_ATOMS: atom_id res chain seq x y z
N MET A 1 -36.77 -22.81 27.58
CA MET A 1 -37.43 -23.05 26.30
C MET A 1 -36.73 -22.38 25.08
N LYS A 2 -35.62 -21.68 25.27
CA LYS A 2 -34.88 -21.03 24.13
C LYS A 2 -33.67 -21.83 23.61
N LYS A 3 -33.34 -22.99 24.22
CA LYS A 3 -32.18 -23.82 23.84
C LYS A 3 -32.54 -25.10 23.06
N VAL A 4 -33.82 -25.36 22.84
CA VAL A 4 -34.30 -26.57 22.14
C VAL A 4 -34.66 -26.28 20.67
N ILE A 5 -34.82 -25.00 20.30
CA ILE A 5 -35.17 -24.60 18.93
C ILE A 5 -33.93 -24.52 18.01
N ALA A 6 -32.74 -24.38 18.56
CA ALA A 6 -31.50 -24.32 17.77
C ALA A 6 -30.98 -25.68 17.29
N LEU A 7 -31.48 -26.81 17.85
CA LEU A 7 -31.01 -28.14 17.49
C LEU A 7 -31.88 -28.81 16.41
N LEU A 8 -33.01 -28.25 16.06
CA LEU A 8 -33.95 -28.80 15.06
C LEU A 8 -33.80 -28.19 13.67
N LEU A 9 -32.99 -27.12 13.51
CA LEU A 9 -32.77 -26.51 12.20
C LEU A 9 -31.49 -26.99 11.48
N SER A 10 -30.66 -27.81 12.14
CA SER A 10 -29.41 -28.31 11.53
C SER A 10 -29.54 -29.75 10.93
N LEU A 11 -30.72 -30.35 10.98
CA LEU A 11 -30.90 -31.75 10.53
C LEU A 11 -31.72 -31.89 9.23
N THR A 12 -32.08 -30.81 8.57
CA THR A 12 -32.88 -30.86 7.33
C THR A 12 -32.12 -30.52 6.06
N MET A 13 -30.78 -30.43 6.09
CA MET A 13 -29.99 -30.06 4.91
C MET A 13 -29.08 -31.17 4.34
N VAL A 14 -29.27 -32.44 4.77
CA VAL A 14 -28.40 -33.56 4.35
C VAL A 14 -29.14 -34.64 3.53
N VAL A 15 -30.41 -34.45 3.14
CA VAL A 15 -31.15 -35.43 2.33
C VAL A 15 -31.65 -34.87 1.02
N GLY A 16 -30.71 -34.52 0.11
CA GLY A 16 -31.13 -33.94 -1.17
C GLY A 16 -30.11 -34.06 -2.32
N MET A 17 -29.20 -35.05 -2.32
CA MET A 17 -28.32 -35.29 -3.49
C MET A 17 -28.02 -36.79 -3.67
N LEU A 18 -29.02 -37.54 -4.06
CA LEU A 18 -28.83 -38.89 -4.65
C LEU A 18 -30.08 -39.23 -5.46
N THR A 19 -30.13 -38.81 -6.71
CA THR A 19 -30.80 -39.57 -7.80
C THR A 19 -30.69 -38.79 -9.12
N ALA A 20 -29.84 -39.22 -10.01
CA ALA A 20 -30.06 -39.34 -11.44
C ALA A 20 -28.84 -40.02 -12.08
N CYS A 21 -28.95 -41.32 -12.18
CA CYS A 21 -28.11 -42.10 -13.08
C CYS A 21 -29.07 -42.65 -14.19
N GLY A 22 -28.65 -42.56 -15.45
CA GLY A 22 -29.30 -43.45 -16.42
C GLY A 22 -29.39 -42.93 -17.89
N ALA A 23 -28.69 -43.66 -18.75
CA ALA A 23 -28.89 -43.93 -20.20
C ALA A 23 -28.11 -42.98 -21.17
N LYS A 24 -27.01 -43.39 -21.76
CA LYS A 24 -26.71 -44.37 -22.83
C LYS A 24 -26.93 -43.87 -24.27
N GLU A 25 -25.79 -43.98 -25.03
CA GLU A 25 -25.60 -44.19 -26.49
C GLU A 25 -25.72 -42.96 -27.39
N GLU A 26 -24.73 -42.56 -28.20
CA GLU A 26 -23.98 -43.24 -29.25
C GLU A 26 -22.78 -42.37 -29.71
N ALA A 27 -21.65 -43.03 -30.03
CA ALA A 27 -20.60 -42.49 -30.90
C ALA A 27 -20.94 -42.88 -32.38
N PRO A 28 -20.27 -42.40 -33.44
CA PRO A 28 -18.90 -41.93 -33.59
C PRO A 28 -18.72 -40.75 -34.59
N ALA A 29 -17.54 -40.10 -34.62
CA ALA A 29 -16.80 -39.76 -35.85
C ALA A 29 -15.42 -39.18 -35.54
N GLU A 30 -14.39 -39.83 -36.06
CA GLU A 30 -13.01 -39.39 -36.17
C GLU A 30 -12.89 -38.11 -37.02
N ALA A 31 -12.03 -37.19 -36.55
CA ALA A 31 -11.31 -36.25 -37.41
C ALA A 31 -9.99 -35.81 -36.74
N PRO A 32 -8.96 -35.40 -37.50
CA PRO A 32 -7.60 -35.86 -37.29
C PRO A 32 -6.80 -35.01 -36.32
N ALA A 33 -5.77 -35.67 -35.71
CA ALA A 33 -4.74 -35.07 -34.88
C ALA A 33 -4.05 -33.90 -35.55
N ALA A 34 -4.23 -32.70 -35.02
CA ALA A 34 -3.31 -31.59 -35.24
C ALA A 34 -2.16 -31.72 -34.21
N THR A 35 -0.98 -31.96 -34.70
CA THR A 35 0.26 -31.93 -33.98
C THR A 35 0.50 -30.47 -33.55
N GLU A 36 0.25 -30.15 -32.31
CA GLU A 36 0.75 -28.91 -31.73
C GLU A 36 2.26 -29.12 -31.46
N GLU A 37 3.04 -28.45 -32.26
CA GLU A 37 4.48 -28.24 -32.05
C GLU A 37 4.60 -27.28 -30.89
N GLU A 38 4.84 -27.83 -29.70
CA GLU A 38 5.11 -27.09 -28.48
C GLU A 38 6.47 -26.38 -28.67
N ALA A 39 6.43 -25.10 -29.02
CA ALA A 39 7.61 -24.26 -29.06
C ALA A 39 8.12 -24.13 -27.60
N GLU A 40 9.17 -24.86 -27.27
CA GLU A 40 9.97 -24.65 -26.07
C GLU A 40 10.45 -23.20 -26.08
N ALA A 41 9.84 -22.36 -25.21
CA ALA A 41 10.41 -21.08 -24.85
C ALA A 41 11.78 -21.34 -24.19
N PRO A 42 12.80 -20.50 -24.48
CA PRO A 42 14.09 -20.64 -23.84
C PRO A 42 13.91 -20.60 -22.33
N ALA A 43 14.42 -21.61 -21.63
CA ALA A 43 14.49 -21.61 -20.19
C ALA A 43 15.37 -20.42 -19.78
N GLU A 44 14.72 -19.38 -19.26
CA GLU A 44 15.38 -18.28 -18.58
C GLU A 44 16.13 -18.90 -17.40
N GLU A 45 17.44 -18.75 -17.38
CA GLU A 45 18.32 -19.31 -16.36
C GLU A 45 17.86 -18.73 -15.02
N ALA A 46 17.18 -19.54 -14.20
CA ALA A 46 16.66 -19.13 -12.93
C ALA A 46 17.81 -18.60 -12.06
N ALA A 47 17.71 -17.34 -11.65
CA ALA A 47 18.63 -16.75 -10.70
C ALA A 47 18.75 -17.67 -9.46
N PRO A 48 19.96 -17.78 -8.86
CA PRO A 48 20.14 -18.63 -7.68
C PRO A 48 19.14 -18.23 -6.59
N ALA A 49 18.49 -19.22 -5.99
CA ALA A 49 17.55 -18.98 -4.89
C ALA A 49 18.27 -18.22 -3.77
N ALA A 50 17.80 -17.01 -3.49
CA ALA A 50 18.35 -16.18 -2.42
C ALA A 50 17.85 -16.68 -1.07
N ASP A 51 18.74 -16.62 -0.07
CA ASP A 51 18.34 -16.88 1.32
C ASP A 51 17.54 -15.69 1.84
N GLY A 52 16.26 -15.91 2.18
CA GLY A 52 15.38 -14.91 2.78
C GLY A 52 14.27 -14.41 1.86
N ALA A 53 13.42 -13.58 2.42
CA ALA A 53 12.30 -12.93 1.74
C ALA A 53 12.05 -11.54 2.34
N VAL A 54 11.43 -10.66 1.57
CA VAL A 54 10.99 -9.34 2.04
C VAL A 54 9.47 -9.29 2.08
N TYR A 55 8.91 -8.89 3.22
CA TYR A 55 7.52 -8.53 3.33
C TYR A 55 7.42 -7.03 3.66
N TYR A 56 6.93 -6.25 2.72
CA TYR A 56 6.70 -4.81 2.88
C TYR A 56 5.22 -4.51 3.13
N LEU A 57 4.92 -3.89 4.27
CA LEU A 57 3.60 -3.33 4.52
C LEU A 57 3.58 -1.87 4.06
N ASN A 58 2.95 -1.62 2.91
CA ASN A 58 2.82 -0.31 2.31
C ASN A 58 1.65 0.49 2.91
N PHE A 59 1.90 1.76 3.25
CA PHE A 59 0.90 2.67 3.83
C PHE A 59 0.31 3.66 2.81
N LYS A 60 0.80 3.65 1.56
CA LYS A 60 0.36 4.54 0.47
C LYS A 60 -0.45 3.74 -0.56
N PRO A 61 -1.78 3.63 -0.41
CA PRO A 61 -2.60 2.87 -1.35
C PRO A 61 -2.52 3.39 -2.78
N GLU A 62 -2.30 4.68 -2.97
CA GLU A 62 -2.11 5.31 -4.28
C GLU A 62 -0.83 4.88 -5.00
N GLN A 63 0.11 4.24 -4.30
CA GLN A 63 1.38 3.74 -4.84
C GLN A 63 1.43 2.20 -4.95
N ASP A 64 0.33 1.50 -4.70
CA ASP A 64 0.31 0.04 -4.68
C ASP A 64 0.84 -0.58 -5.96
N GLU A 65 0.36 -0.16 -7.13
CA GLU A 65 0.78 -0.68 -8.43
C GLU A 65 2.29 -0.48 -8.68
N ALA A 66 2.83 0.67 -8.29
CA ALA A 66 4.26 0.96 -8.41
C ALA A 66 5.09 0.06 -7.51
N TRP A 67 4.64 -0.21 -6.28
CA TRP A 67 5.31 -1.12 -5.37
C TRP A 67 5.25 -2.57 -5.82
N GLN A 68 4.11 -3.04 -6.35
CA GLN A 68 3.99 -4.38 -6.92
C GLN A 68 4.96 -4.56 -8.11
N THR A 69 5.04 -3.56 -8.99
CA THR A 69 5.96 -3.56 -10.14
C THR A 69 7.42 -3.61 -9.69
N LEU A 70 7.80 -2.79 -8.71
CA LEU A 70 9.15 -2.77 -8.17
C LEU A 70 9.51 -4.10 -7.50
N ALA A 71 8.60 -4.67 -6.71
CA ALA A 71 8.77 -5.95 -6.04
C ALA A 71 9.02 -7.09 -7.05
N ALA A 72 8.23 -7.14 -8.12
CA ALA A 72 8.38 -8.12 -9.18
C ALA A 72 9.74 -7.98 -9.90
N ALA A 73 10.15 -6.75 -10.24
CA ALA A 73 11.42 -6.47 -10.88
C ALA A 73 12.60 -6.88 -9.98
N TYR A 74 12.57 -6.53 -8.70
CA TYR A 74 13.61 -6.90 -7.75
C TYR A 74 13.71 -8.41 -7.56
N THR A 75 12.56 -9.10 -7.44
CA THR A 75 12.54 -10.56 -7.34
C THR A 75 13.12 -11.21 -8.60
N ALA A 76 12.78 -10.71 -9.79
CA ALA A 76 13.32 -11.23 -11.05
C ALA A 76 14.85 -11.04 -11.17
N GLU A 77 15.36 -9.89 -10.70
CA GLU A 77 16.79 -9.58 -10.77
C GLU A 77 17.61 -10.35 -9.72
N THR A 78 17.12 -10.49 -8.51
CA THR A 78 17.88 -10.98 -7.36
C THR A 78 17.54 -12.39 -6.90
N GLY A 79 16.38 -12.92 -7.32
CA GLY A 79 15.82 -14.16 -6.79
C GLY A 79 15.23 -14.04 -5.38
N VAL A 80 15.29 -12.86 -4.72
CA VAL A 80 14.69 -12.63 -3.40
C VAL A 80 13.20 -12.41 -3.55
N PRO A 81 12.33 -13.25 -2.96
CA PRO A 81 10.89 -13.04 -2.97
C PRO A 81 10.52 -11.75 -2.23
N VAL A 82 9.72 -10.90 -2.86
CA VAL A 82 9.19 -9.69 -2.24
C VAL A 82 7.67 -9.71 -2.27
N THR A 83 7.05 -9.67 -1.10
CA THR A 83 5.60 -9.52 -0.94
C THR A 83 5.28 -8.10 -0.52
N VAL A 84 4.36 -7.44 -1.22
CA VAL A 84 3.85 -6.13 -0.83
C VAL A 84 2.38 -6.27 -0.46
N VAL A 85 2.03 -5.88 0.75
CA VAL A 85 0.64 -5.76 1.21
C VAL A 85 0.37 -4.29 1.48
N THR A 86 -0.70 -3.76 0.91
CA THR A 86 -1.06 -2.35 1.04
C THR A 86 -2.21 -2.19 2.00
N ALA A 87 -2.02 -1.40 3.05
CA ALA A 87 -3.07 -1.05 3.99
C ALA A 87 -4.08 -0.08 3.34
N ALA A 88 -5.34 -0.20 3.72
CA ALA A 88 -6.35 0.77 3.31
C ALA A 88 -6.05 2.16 3.89
N SER A 89 -6.55 3.20 3.22
CA SER A 89 -6.36 4.58 3.66
C SER A 89 -6.88 4.79 5.09
N GLY A 90 -6.04 5.30 5.97
CA GLY A 90 -6.36 5.53 7.38
C GLY A 90 -6.25 4.30 8.30
N GLU A 91 -6.03 3.09 7.75
CA GLU A 91 -6.03 1.85 8.53
C GLU A 91 -4.62 1.26 8.74
N TYR A 92 -3.57 2.02 8.45
CA TYR A 92 -2.21 1.49 8.46
C TYR A 92 -1.80 0.91 9.83
N GLU A 93 -1.98 1.66 10.92
CA GLU A 93 -1.58 1.23 12.27
C GLU A 93 -2.36 -0.01 12.73
N THR A 94 -3.65 -0.08 12.42
CA THR A 94 -4.50 -1.23 12.73
C THR A 94 -4.02 -2.46 11.95
N THR A 95 -3.71 -2.28 10.68
CA THR A 95 -3.20 -3.34 9.81
C THR A 95 -1.82 -3.80 10.28
N LEU A 96 -0.90 -2.88 10.57
CA LEU A 96 0.45 -3.20 11.06
C LEU A 96 0.39 -4.01 12.36
N MET A 97 -0.46 -3.62 13.30
CA MET A 97 -0.63 -4.35 14.55
C MET A 97 -1.12 -5.79 14.32
N ALA A 98 -2.06 -5.96 13.39
CA ALA A 98 -2.57 -7.28 13.03
C ALA A 98 -1.51 -8.14 12.32
N GLU A 99 -0.73 -7.55 11.40
CA GLU A 99 0.32 -8.24 10.65
C GLU A 99 1.50 -8.63 11.55
N MET A 100 1.91 -7.78 12.48
CA MET A 100 2.98 -8.07 13.44
C MET A 100 2.66 -9.23 14.39
N GLY A 101 1.37 -9.56 14.57
CA GLY A 101 0.92 -10.71 15.34
C GLY A 101 0.99 -12.06 14.61
N LYS A 102 1.33 -12.08 13.32
CA LYS A 102 1.40 -13.30 12.51
C LYS A 102 2.75 -13.99 12.62
N SER A 103 2.81 -15.26 12.21
CA SER A 103 4.07 -16.01 12.12
C SER A 103 5.02 -15.44 11.06
N GLU A 104 4.49 -14.82 10.03
CA GLU A 104 5.22 -14.11 8.99
C GLU A 104 4.85 -12.64 9.06
N ALA A 105 5.55 -11.91 9.91
CA ALA A 105 5.34 -10.49 10.12
C ALA A 105 6.07 -9.66 9.04
N PRO A 106 5.65 -8.41 8.78
CA PRO A 106 6.39 -7.50 7.91
C PRO A 106 7.84 -7.34 8.35
N THR A 107 8.76 -7.52 7.41
CA THR A 107 10.19 -7.26 7.60
C THR A 107 10.56 -5.82 7.24
N LEU A 108 9.69 -5.13 6.49
CA LEU A 108 9.82 -3.73 6.13
C LEU A 108 8.47 -3.04 6.36
N PHE A 109 8.47 -2.03 7.19
CA PHE A 109 7.25 -1.29 7.56
C PHE A 109 7.57 0.16 7.89
N GLN A 110 6.57 1.03 7.83
CA GLN A 110 6.72 2.44 8.15
C GLN A 110 6.48 2.70 9.65
N VAL A 111 7.35 3.50 10.20
CA VAL A 111 7.18 4.13 11.52
C VAL A 111 6.92 5.61 11.34
N ASN A 112 5.80 6.09 11.86
CA ASN A 112 5.35 7.47 11.67
C ASN A 112 6.03 8.42 12.68
N GLY A 113 7.30 8.71 12.43
CA GLY A 113 8.10 9.64 13.21
C GLY A 113 8.29 9.25 14.68
N PRO A 114 8.68 10.20 15.54
CA PRO A 114 8.95 9.92 16.96
C PRO A 114 7.73 9.40 17.73
N VAL A 115 6.52 9.80 17.33
CA VAL A 115 5.28 9.32 17.99
C VAL A 115 5.04 7.85 17.68
N GLY A 116 5.21 7.44 16.41
CA GLY A 116 5.10 6.03 16.03
C GLY A 116 6.23 5.19 16.63
N LEU A 117 7.43 5.75 16.77
CA LEU A 117 8.56 5.04 17.37
C LEU A 117 8.28 4.55 18.79
N ALA A 118 7.53 5.31 19.57
CA ALA A 118 7.16 4.89 20.92
C ALA A 118 6.39 3.56 20.96
N ASN A 119 5.68 3.23 19.89
CA ASN A 119 4.91 1.99 19.76
C ASN A 119 5.70 0.85 19.09
N TRP A 120 6.63 1.18 18.20
CA TRP A 120 7.22 0.21 17.27
C TRP A 120 8.71 -0.04 17.45
N LYS A 121 9.40 0.69 18.32
CA LYS A 121 10.87 0.57 18.47
C LYS A 121 11.36 -0.84 18.81
N ASP A 122 10.58 -1.60 19.56
CA ASP A 122 10.96 -2.96 19.95
C ASP A 122 10.92 -3.97 18.79
N TYR A 123 10.32 -3.58 17.67
CA TYR A 123 10.25 -4.33 16.41
C TYR A 123 11.27 -3.85 15.37
N CYS A 124 11.95 -2.73 15.64
CA CYS A 124 12.89 -2.14 14.70
C CYS A 124 14.30 -2.71 14.89
N TYR A 125 14.97 -2.96 13.78
CA TYR A 125 16.40 -3.27 13.78
C TYR A 125 17.23 -1.99 13.91
N ASP A 126 18.38 -2.04 14.61
CA ASP A 126 19.31 -0.92 14.65
C ASP A 126 20.06 -0.78 13.32
N LEU A 127 19.79 0.31 12.61
CA LEU A 127 20.36 0.62 11.30
C LEU A 127 21.66 1.45 11.39
N ALA A 128 22.18 1.78 12.59
CA ALA A 128 23.34 2.67 12.74
C ALA A 128 24.59 2.20 11.97
N GLY A 129 24.78 0.88 11.81
CA GLY A 129 25.89 0.29 11.06
C GLY A 129 25.54 -0.11 9.63
N SER A 130 24.36 0.23 9.11
CA SER A 130 23.92 -0.18 7.78
C SER A 130 24.45 0.70 6.67
N ASP A 131 24.66 0.12 5.47
CA ASP A 131 25.07 0.86 4.28
C ASP A 131 24.07 1.96 3.91
N ILE A 132 22.78 1.71 4.09
CA ILE A 132 21.71 2.66 3.77
C ILE A 132 21.77 3.89 4.68
N TYR A 133 22.08 3.73 5.97
CA TYR A 133 22.29 4.86 6.87
C TYR A 133 23.49 5.71 6.43
N GLY A 134 24.57 5.07 6.01
CA GLY A 134 25.78 5.74 5.49
C GLY A 134 25.56 6.56 4.21
N GLN A 135 24.45 6.34 3.49
CA GLN A 135 24.10 7.07 2.27
C GLN A 135 23.20 8.29 2.53
N LEU A 136 22.75 8.51 3.76
CA LEU A 136 21.94 9.68 4.08
C LEU A 136 22.73 10.97 3.84
N THR A 137 22.09 11.90 3.15
CA THR A 137 22.67 13.24 2.90
C THR A 137 22.57 14.16 4.11
N ASN A 138 21.69 13.84 5.05
CA ASN A 138 21.44 14.60 6.25
C ASN A 138 20.92 13.67 7.38
N ASP A 139 21.53 13.77 8.57
CA ASP A 139 21.16 12.94 9.72
C ASP A 139 19.72 13.19 10.22
N SER A 140 19.11 14.33 9.86
CA SER A 140 17.70 14.60 10.16
C SER A 140 16.70 13.65 9.43
N PHE A 141 17.16 12.88 8.45
CA PHE A 141 16.37 11.84 7.78
C PHE A 141 16.42 10.50 8.52
N ALA A 142 17.18 10.40 9.59
CA ALA A 142 17.19 9.22 10.45
C ALA A 142 16.25 9.40 11.64
N LEU A 143 15.45 8.37 11.92
CA LEU A 143 14.64 8.29 13.13
C LEU A 143 15.47 7.65 14.24
N LYS A 144 15.89 8.45 15.24
CA LYS A 144 16.89 8.07 16.24
C LYS A 144 16.39 8.26 17.66
N GLU A 145 16.87 7.41 18.55
CA GLU A 145 16.82 7.63 20.00
C GLU A 145 18.21 7.30 20.57
N GLY A 146 18.94 8.30 21.03
CA GLY A 146 20.36 8.17 21.39
C GLY A 146 21.21 7.80 20.18
N ASP A 147 21.99 6.74 20.29
CA ASP A 147 22.88 6.25 19.24
C ASP A 147 22.19 5.22 18.31
N VAL A 148 20.97 4.78 18.61
CA VAL A 148 20.24 3.77 17.86
C VAL A 148 19.46 4.43 16.72
N VAL A 149 19.57 3.89 15.52
CA VAL A 149 18.83 4.31 14.30
C VAL A 149 17.72 3.31 14.03
N TYR A 150 16.48 3.67 14.33
CA TYR A 150 15.32 2.81 14.21
C TYR A 150 14.66 2.86 12.85
N GLY A 151 14.93 3.90 12.08
CA GLY A 151 14.35 4.07 10.75
C GLY A 151 15.05 5.14 9.93
N ILE A 152 14.79 5.12 8.64
CA ILE A 152 15.35 6.02 7.64
C ILE A 152 14.20 6.63 6.84
N GLY A 153 14.24 7.95 6.65
CA GLY A 153 13.28 8.63 5.80
C GLY A 153 13.43 8.20 4.34
N TYR A 154 12.37 7.61 3.77
CA TYR A 154 12.37 7.22 2.36
C TYR A 154 11.68 8.25 1.46
N VAL A 155 10.88 9.15 2.05
CA VAL A 155 10.18 10.23 1.35
C VAL A 155 10.12 11.47 2.24
N ILE A 156 10.22 12.65 1.61
CA ILE A 156 10.03 13.94 2.27
C ILE A 156 8.65 14.45 1.89
N GLU A 157 7.80 14.65 2.88
CA GLU A 157 6.49 15.27 2.73
C GLU A 157 6.46 16.61 3.43
N SER A 158 5.72 17.56 2.85
CA SER A 158 5.57 18.90 3.41
C SER A 158 4.11 19.29 3.43
N TYR A 159 3.72 20.01 4.46
CA TYR A 159 2.40 20.62 4.56
C TYR A 159 2.51 22.08 4.15
N GLY A 160 1.52 22.52 3.40
CA GLY A 160 1.47 23.91 2.94
C GLY A 160 0.16 24.21 2.23
N ILE A 161 0.04 25.47 1.82
CA ILE A 161 -1.09 25.94 1.03
C ILE A 161 -0.63 26.04 -0.43
N ILE A 162 -1.32 25.30 -1.30
CA ILE A 162 -1.09 25.35 -2.73
C ILE A 162 -1.98 26.45 -3.30
N ALA A 163 -1.38 27.48 -3.87
CA ALA A 163 -2.10 28.60 -4.48
C ALA A 163 -2.18 28.44 -6.01
N ASN A 164 -3.39 28.55 -6.57
CA ASN A 164 -3.56 28.74 -8.00
C ASN A 164 -3.25 30.19 -8.36
N LYS A 165 -2.05 30.44 -8.90
CA LYS A 165 -1.58 31.79 -9.21
C LYS A 165 -2.44 32.54 -10.23
N THR A 166 -3.05 31.83 -11.18
CA THR A 166 -3.92 32.44 -12.20
C THR A 166 -5.19 32.98 -11.56
N LEU A 167 -5.90 32.14 -10.78
CA LEU A 167 -7.13 32.57 -10.09
C LEU A 167 -6.84 33.66 -9.05
N LEU A 168 -5.69 33.56 -8.36
CA LEU A 168 -5.28 34.59 -7.41
C LEU A 168 -5.08 35.94 -8.08
N ALA A 169 -4.43 35.97 -9.26
CA ALA A 169 -4.24 37.16 -10.03
C ALA A 169 -5.54 37.73 -10.62
N GLU A 170 -6.48 36.87 -11.06
CA GLU A 170 -7.81 37.29 -11.50
C GLU A 170 -8.60 37.95 -10.36
N ALA A 171 -8.39 37.51 -9.11
CA ALA A 171 -8.95 38.16 -7.93
C ALA A 171 -8.21 39.46 -7.52
N GLY A 172 -7.10 39.78 -8.17
CA GLY A 172 -6.33 41.01 -7.93
C GLY A 172 -5.25 40.88 -6.85
N TYR A 173 -4.82 39.62 -6.56
CA TYR A 173 -3.79 39.33 -5.57
C TYR A 173 -2.58 38.59 -6.19
N ALA A 174 -1.44 38.67 -5.51
CA ALA A 174 -0.25 37.87 -5.78
C ALA A 174 0.06 36.97 -4.57
N VAL A 175 0.90 35.95 -4.77
CA VAL A 175 1.32 35.06 -3.66
C VAL A 175 2.07 35.85 -2.58
N GLU A 176 2.80 36.88 -2.99
CA GLU A 176 3.59 37.77 -2.15
C GLU A 176 2.73 38.62 -1.20
N ASP A 177 1.43 38.79 -1.51
CA ASP A 177 0.47 39.48 -0.64
C ASP A 177 0.04 38.64 0.56
N ILE A 178 0.43 37.36 0.59
CA ILE A 178 0.08 36.37 1.63
C ILE A 178 1.33 36.00 2.42
N ALA A 179 1.79 36.91 3.27
CA ALA A 179 2.96 36.73 4.10
C ALA A 179 2.64 36.16 5.50
N SER A 180 1.38 36.19 5.91
CA SER A 180 0.92 35.75 7.22
C SER A 180 -0.45 35.07 7.15
N PHE A 181 -0.83 34.39 8.24
CA PHE A 181 -2.19 33.83 8.37
C PHE A 181 -3.27 34.94 8.31
N ALA A 182 -2.98 36.11 8.82
CA ALA A 182 -3.91 37.26 8.76
C ALA A 182 -4.13 37.72 7.32
N ASP A 183 -3.07 37.76 6.51
CA ASP A 183 -3.17 38.10 5.09
C ASP A 183 -3.93 37.02 4.32
N LEU A 184 -3.60 35.73 4.57
CA LEU A 184 -4.35 34.62 3.97
C LEU A 184 -5.85 34.71 4.27
N LYS A 185 -6.19 34.96 5.55
CA LYS A 185 -7.58 35.07 5.97
C LYS A 185 -8.29 36.22 5.24
N LYS A 186 -7.65 37.40 5.18
CA LYS A 186 -8.17 38.58 4.49
C LYS A 186 -8.42 38.31 3.00
N VAL A 187 -7.45 37.72 2.32
CA VAL A 187 -7.55 37.37 0.89
C VAL A 187 -8.66 36.34 0.66
N ALA A 188 -8.73 35.32 1.50
CA ALA A 188 -9.75 34.28 1.39
C ALA A 188 -11.18 34.83 1.64
N GLU A 189 -11.34 35.72 2.62
CA GLU A 189 -12.63 36.36 2.91
C GLU A 189 -13.07 37.25 1.74
N ASP A 190 -12.17 38.05 1.16
CA ASP A 190 -12.46 38.92 0.02
C ASP A 190 -12.85 38.13 -1.24
N ILE A 191 -12.05 37.10 -1.62
CA ILE A 191 -12.33 36.26 -2.77
C ILE A 191 -13.68 35.55 -2.59
N THR A 192 -13.93 35.00 -1.40
CA THR A 192 -15.20 34.32 -1.11
C THR A 192 -16.40 35.26 -1.14
N ALA A 193 -16.24 36.50 -0.68
CA ALA A 193 -17.30 37.52 -0.75
C ALA A 193 -17.65 37.90 -2.19
N ARG A 194 -16.65 37.84 -3.11
CA ARG A 194 -16.80 38.15 -4.55
C ARG A 194 -16.98 36.90 -5.43
N LYS A 195 -17.29 35.75 -4.85
CA LYS A 195 -17.37 34.46 -5.58
C LYS A 195 -18.32 34.49 -6.78
N ASP A 196 -19.44 35.19 -6.66
CA ASP A 196 -20.43 35.28 -7.75
C ASP A 196 -19.95 36.16 -8.91
N GLU A 197 -19.10 37.14 -8.63
CA GLU A 197 -18.42 37.98 -9.63
C GLU A 197 -17.26 37.23 -10.29
N LEU A 198 -16.43 36.56 -9.50
CA LEU A 198 -15.23 35.88 -9.93
C LEU A 198 -15.50 34.50 -10.55
N GLY A 199 -16.62 33.87 -10.22
CA GLY A 199 -16.96 32.50 -10.65
C GLY A 199 -16.26 31.40 -9.85
N PHE A 200 -15.51 31.75 -8.79
CA PHE A 200 -14.84 30.82 -7.89
C PHE A 200 -14.77 31.38 -6.46
N ALA A 201 -14.57 30.51 -5.48
CA ALA A 201 -14.27 30.86 -4.08
C ALA A 201 -12.80 30.60 -3.75
N ALA A 202 -12.37 31.06 -2.56
CA ALA A 202 -10.97 30.88 -2.14
C ALA A 202 -10.60 29.43 -1.87
N PHE A 203 -11.56 28.65 -1.34
CA PHE A 203 -11.41 27.24 -0.98
C PHE A 203 -12.65 26.47 -1.39
#